data_a8cd7893afe2a64ba27deeeb21395e60
#
_entry.id   a8cd7893afe2a64ba27deeeb21395e60
#
_cell.length_a   1.000
_cell.length_b   1.000
_cell.length_c   1.000
_cell.angle_alpha   90.00
_cell.angle_beta   90.00
_cell.angle_gamma   90.00
#
_symmetry.space_group_name_H-M   'P 1'
#
loop_
_entity.id
_entity.type
_entity.pdbx_description
1 polymer ?
#
loop_
_entity_poly.entity_id
_entity_poly.type
_entity_poly.pdbx_seq_one_letter_code
_entity_poly.pdbx_strand_id
1 'polypeptide(L)'
;MGAISLEKSQQMYWLGRYTERVFTTLQAYTILFDETVDERQVLYDKFCQTMGIPDVYGSQAVFFENFLFDSNDSSSVVSSLDRAFDNAVVLRDEISSESLSYIHLAMEQLQMARTSRERLLDLQSILDYLYAFWGSVDDRANSEVCRNLMKCGRYVERMDLYVRLHFSF
;
A
#
# COMPACT_ATOMS: atom_id res chain seq x y z
N MET A 1 -2.62 -18.45 -26.62
CA MET A 1 -2.72 -17.86 -25.25
C MET A 1 -3.05 -18.99 -24.30
N GLY A 2 -2.14 -19.33 -23.38
CA GLY A 2 -2.43 -20.28 -22.31
C GLY A 2 -3.46 -19.68 -21.34
N ALA A 3 -4.37 -20.50 -20.81
CA ALA A 3 -5.31 -20.07 -19.80
C ALA A 3 -4.53 -19.70 -18.52
N ILE A 4 -4.78 -18.52 -17.97
CA ILE A 4 -4.21 -18.13 -16.67
C ILE A 4 -4.86 -19.01 -15.59
N SER A 5 -4.05 -19.60 -14.71
CA SER A 5 -4.57 -20.44 -13.64
C SER A 5 -5.40 -19.58 -12.63
N LEU A 6 -6.35 -20.23 -11.97
CA LEU A 6 -7.15 -19.55 -10.94
C LEU A 6 -6.27 -18.94 -9.84
N GLU A 7 -5.22 -19.65 -9.43
CA GLU A 7 -4.26 -19.20 -8.43
C GLU A 7 -3.53 -17.91 -8.88
N LYS A 8 -2.98 -17.89 -10.09
CA LYS A 8 -2.36 -16.68 -10.65
C LYS A 8 -3.36 -15.52 -10.75
N SER A 9 -4.60 -15.79 -11.14
CA SER A 9 -5.66 -14.77 -11.21
C SER A 9 -5.95 -14.16 -9.85
N GLN A 10 -6.00 -14.97 -8.79
CA GLN A 10 -6.16 -14.50 -7.42
C GLN A 10 -4.95 -13.66 -6.98
N GLN A 11 -3.73 -14.11 -7.27
CA GLN A 11 -2.51 -13.35 -6.92
C GLN A 11 -2.45 -11.99 -7.63
N MET A 12 -2.85 -11.90 -8.91
CA MET A 12 -2.94 -10.64 -9.65
C MET A 12 -3.95 -9.68 -8.98
N TYR A 13 -5.13 -10.19 -8.67
CA TYR A 13 -6.16 -9.40 -7.98
C TYR A 13 -5.67 -8.88 -6.62
N TRP A 14 -5.06 -9.74 -5.80
CA TRP A 14 -4.55 -9.36 -4.49
C TRP A 14 -3.33 -8.45 -4.57
N LEU A 15 -2.45 -8.60 -5.56
CA LEU A 15 -1.35 -7.65 -5.79
C LEU A 15 -1.90 -6.25 -6.04
N GLY A 16 -2.94 -6.12 -6.86
CA GLY A 16 -3.63 -4.84 -7.06
C GLY A 16 -4.21 -4.28 -5.77
N ARG A 17 -4.84 -5.13 -4.94
CA ARG A 17 -5.40 -4.71 -3.65
C ARG A 17 -4.32 -4.23 -2.67
N TYR A 18 -3.26 -5.01 -2.48
CA TYR A 18 -2.22 -4.67 -1.51
C TYR A 18 -1.44 -3.41 -1.90
N THR A 19 -1.11 -3.22 -3.17
CA THR A 19 -0.45 -2.00 -3.63
C THR A 19 -1.32 -0.76 -3.45
N GLU A 20 -2.62 -0.85 -3.71
CA GLU A 20 -3.55 0.26 -3.46
C GLU A 20 -3.76 0.51 -1.97
N ARG A 21 -3.81 -0.54 -1.14
CA ARG A 21 -3.90 -0.39 0.31
C ARG A 21 -2.71 0.37 0.86
N VAL A 22 -1.49 0.00 0.47
CA VAL A 22 -0.27 0.74 0.84
C VAL A 22 -0.38 2.20 0.42
N PHE A 23 -0.73 2.44 -0.83
CA PHE A 23 -0.83 3.77 -1.40
C PHE A 23 -1.83 4.66 -0.63
N THR A 24 -3.07 4.21 -0.51
CA THR A 24 -4.13 5.01 0.14
C THR A 24 -3.89 5.16 1.65
N THR A 25 -3.36 4.13 2.31
CA THR A 25 -3.02 4.21 3.74
C THR A 25 -1.90 5.21 4.00
N LEU A 26 -0.86 5.25 3.15
CA LEU A 26 0.21 6.25 3.27
C LEU A 26 -0.30 7.67 3.03
N GLN A 27 -1.16 7.89 2.02
CA GLN A 27 -1.77 9.20 1.82
C GLN A 27 -2.59 9.64 3.03
N ALA A 28 -3.45 8.76 3.55
CA ALA A 28 -4.27 9.07 4.72
C ALA A 28 -3.42 9.31 5.98
N TYR A 29 -2.35 8.53 6.16
CA TYR A 29 -1.40 8.71 7.24
C TYR A 29 -0.69 10.08 7.16
N THR A 30 -0.25 10.49 5.98
CA THR A 30 0.42 11.79 5.78
C THR A 30 -0.53 12.94 6.10
N ILE A 31 -1.79 12.89 5.64
CA ILE A 31 -2.80 13.89 5.96
C ILE A 31 -3.04 13.95 7.47
N LEU A 32 -3.21 12.79 8.11
CA LEU A 32 -3.39 12.72 9.57
C LEU A 32 -2.19 13.31 10.32
N PHE A 33 -0.97 13.02 9.86
CA PHE A 33 0.26 13.55 10.47
C PHE A 33 0.31 15.07 10.37
N ASP A 34 0.03 15.64 9.22
CA ASP A 34 0.02 17.10 9.02
C ASP A 34 -1.05 17.79 9.88
N GLU A 35 -2.25 17.21 9.97
CA GLU A 35 -3.33 17.74 10.79
C GLU A 35 -3.04 17.67 12.30
N THR A 36 -2.22 16.72 12.76
CA THR A 36 -1.88 16.56 14.18
C THR A 36 -0.79 17.51 14.66
N VAL A 37 -0.01 18.11 13.78
CA VAL A 37 0.94 19.18 14.11
C VAL A 37 0.20 20.42 14.65
N ASP A 38 -1.06 20.63 14.24
CA ASP A 38 -1.91 21.76 14.64
C ASP A 38 -2.85 21.51 15.84
N GLU A 39 -2.68 20.41 16.61
CA GLU A 39 -3.50 19.97 17.76
C GLU A 39 -4.73 19.11 17.42
N ARG A 40 -4.71 17.79 17.71
CA ARG A 40 -5.88 17.08 18.27
C ARG A 40 -5.69 15.55 18.32
N GLN A 41 -5.55 15.02 19.53
CA GLN A 41 -5.59 13.57 19.86
C GLN A 41 -6.86 12.84 19.34
N VAL A 42 -7.93 13.59 19.09
CA VAL A 42 -9.22 13.07 18.57
C VAL A 42 -9.12 12.50 17.15
N LEU A 43 -8.14 12.92 16.35
CA LEU A 43 -8.00 12.49 14.95
C LEU A 43 -7.41 11.07 14.83
N TYR A 44 -6.50 10.70 15.71
CA TYR A 44 -5.89 9.36 15.73
C TYR A 44 -6.93 8.26 16.03
N ASP A 45 -7.74 8.41 17.08
CA ASP A 45 -8.76 7.42 17.46
C ASP A 45 -9.78 7.24 16.33
N LYS A 46 -10.22 8.35 15.74
CA LYS A 46 -11.13 8.34 14.59
C LYS A 46 -10.50 7.66 13.38
N PHE A 47 -9.24 7.91 13.10
CA PHE A 47 -8.52 7.28 12.00
C PHE A 47 -8.46 5.76 12.18
N CYS A 48 -8.04 5.30 13.36
CA CYS A 48 -7.98 3.87 13.68
C CYS A 48 -9.36 3.19 13.54
N GLN A 49 -10.39 3.82 14.09
CA GLN A 49 -11.76 3.32 13.99
C GLN A 49 -12.23 3.24 12.52
N THR A 50 -11.97 4.28 11.75
CA THR A 50 -12.37 4.37 10.33
C THR A 50 -11.64 3.34 9.47
N MET A 51 -10.35 3.16 9.71
CA MET A 51 -9.52 2.19 8.99
C MET A 51 -9.72 0.75 9.48
N GLY A 52 -10.41 0.54 10.60
CA GLY A 52 -10.53 -0.76 11.24
C GLY A 52 -9.22 -1.27 11.82
N ILE A 53 -8.33 -0.36 12.22
CA ILE A 53 -7.05 -0.68 12.87
C ILE A 53 -7.33 -0.92 14.36
N PRO A 54 -6.93 -2.06 14.93
CA PRO A 54 -7.07 -2.29 16.37
C PRO A 54 -6.26 -1.25 17.15
N ASP A 55 -6.81 -0.73 18.23
CA ASP A 55 -6.08 0.18 19.12
C ASP A 55 -5.08 -0.60 20.00
N VAL A 56 -3.99 -1.01 19.39
CA VAL A 56 -2.88 -1.71 20.06
C VAL A 56 -1.73 -0.76 20.41
N TYR A 57 -1.78 0.47 19.95
CA TYR A 57 -0.69 1.45 20.10
C TYR A 57 -0.83 2.30 21.38
N GLY A 58 -2.04 2.45 21.91
CA GLY A 58 -2.34 3.12 23.18
C GLY A 58 -2.12 4.64 23.20
N SER A 59 -1.45 5.22 22.20
CA SER A 59 -1.31 6.66 22.03
C SER A 59 -0.96 7.05 20.60
N GLN A 60 -1.31 8.28 20.24
CA GLN A 60 -1.00 8.86 18.93
C GLN A 60 0.51 8.86 18.63
N ALA A 61 1.36 9.20 19.59
CA ALA A 61 2.81 9.21 19.39
C ALA A 61 3.35 7.82 19.06
N VAL A 62 2.93 6.80 19.81
CA VAL A 62 3.32 5.39 19.59
C VAL A 62 2.77 4.89 18.24
N PHE A 63 1.55 5.28 17.86
CA PHE A 63 0.99 4.97 16.55
C PHE A 63 1.86 5.55 15.41
N PHE A 64 2.17 6.84 15.44
CA PHE A 64 2.99 7.47 14.40
C PHE A 64 4.41 6.90 14.32
N GLU A 65 4.95 6.40 15.40
CA GLU A 65 6.27 5.76 15.38
C GLU A 65 6.24 4.34 14.83
N ASN A 66 5.18 3.57 15.08
CA ASN A 66 5.21 2.13 14.89
C ASN A 66 4.27 1.61 13.80
N PHE A 67 3.09 2.19 13.60
CA PHE A 67 2.06 1.63 12.71
C PHE A 67 2.58 1.27 11.30
N LEU A 68 3.38 2.11 10.69
CA LEU A 68 3.90 1.86 9.34
C LEU A 68 4.79 0.61 9.28
N PHE A 69 5.47 0.28 10.39
CA PHE A 69 6.57 -0.66 10.46
C PHE A 69 6.29 -1.91 11.32
N ASP A 70 5.10 -2.05 11.86
CA ASP A 70 4.72 -3.17 12.71
C ASP A 70 4.32 -4.40 11.88
N SER A 71 5.22 -5.34 11.75
CA SER A 71 4.97 -6.60 11.04
C SER A 71 3.97 -7.54 11.73
N ASN A 72 3.65 -7.31 13.00
CA ASN A 72 2.64 -8.08 13.73
C ASN A 72 1.23 -7.55 13.50
N ASP A 73 1.09 -6.28 13.10
CA ASP A 73 -0.19 -5.70 12.71
C ASP A 73 -0.47 -5.97 11.23
N SER A 74 -1.46 -6.81 10.97
CA SER A 74 -1.87 -7.15 9.60
C SER A 74 -2.41 -5.98 8.79
N SER A 75 -2.76 -4.86 9.47
CA SER A 75 -3.25 -3.62 8.87
C SER A 75 -2.13 -2.65 8.54
N SER A 76 -0.92 -2.89 9.03
CA SER A 76 0.23 -2.02 8.83
C SER A 76 0.66 -1.92 7.36
N VAL A 77 1.41 -0.85 7.07
CA VAL A 77 1.93 -0.62 5.72
C VAL A 77 2.97 -1.68 5.36
N VAL A 78 3.89 -2.01 6.27
CA VAL A 78 4.91 -3.06 6.03
C VAL A 78 4.25 -4.40 5.73
N SER A 79 3.24 -4.83 6.51
CA SER A 79 2.56 -6.11 6.30
C SER A 79 1.82 -6.16 4.95
N SER A 80 1.26 -5.05 4.50
CA SER A 80 0.59 -4.97 3.20
C SER A 80 1.61 -4.97 2.06
N LEU A 81 2.74 -4.29 2.23
CA LEU A 81 3.80 -4.22 1.23
C LEU A 81 4.53 -5.56 1.07
N ASP A 82 4.78 -6.29 2.16
CA ASP A 82 5.33 -7.65 2.13
C ASP A 82 4.44 -8.60 1.33
N ARG A 83 3.12 -8.57 1.57
CA ARG A 83 2.17 -9.38 0.77
C ARG A 83 2.13 -8.97 -0.70
N ALA A 84 2.28 -7.67 -1.00
CA ALA A 84 2.39 -7.20 -2.38
C ALA A 84 3.66 -7.75 -3.03
N PHE A 85 4.79 -7.73 -2.32
CA PHE A 85 6.06 -8.25 -2.80
C PHE A 85 6.00 -9.76 -3.06
N ASP A 86 5.46 -10.55 -2.11
CA ASP A 86 5.31 -12.00 -2.27
C ASP A 86 4.50 -12.35 -3.53
N ASN A 87 3.36 -11.67 -3.75
CA ASN A 87 2.57 -11.84 -4.95
C ASN A 87 3.33 -11.40 -6.22
N ALA A 88 4.07 -10.30 -6.16
CA ALA A 88 4.85 -9.80 -7.30
C ALA A 88 5.98 -10.76 -7.69
N VAL A 89 6.66 -11.40 -6.70
CA VAL A 89 7.68 -12.42 -6.94
C VAL A 89 7.11 -13.61 -7.70
N VAL A 90 5.95 -14.12 -7.29
CA VAL A 90 5.29 -15.25 -7.97
C VAL A 90 4.83 -14.85 -9.37
N LEU A 91 4.43 -13.60 -9.55
CA LEU A 91 3.91 -13.07 -10.83
C LEU A 91 4.98 -12.42 -11.71
N ARG A 92 6.27 -12.52 -11.39
CA ARG A 92 7.34 -11.81 -12.10
C ARG A 92 7.35 -12.04 -13.62
N ASP A 93 6.99 -13.24 -14.05
CA ASP A 93 6.91 -13.59 -15.47
C ASP A 93 5.70 -12.96 -16.18
N GLU A 94 4.70 -12.52 -15.41
CA GLU A 94 3.47 -11.88 -15.93
C GLU A 94 3.55 -10.35 -15.91
N ILE A 95 4.23 -9.77 -14.89
CA ILE A 95 4.30 -8.32 -14.68
C ILE A 95 5.61 -7.68 -15.13
N SER A 96 6.64 -8.43 -15.40
CA SER A 96 8.04 -8.06 -15.67
C SER A 96 8.92 -7.88 -14.43
N SER A 97 10.23 -8.12 -14.60
CA SER A 97 11.22 -7.89 -13.54
C SER A 97 11.35 -6.41 -13.15
N GLU A 98 11.10 -5.50 -14.09
CA GLU A 98 11.13 -4.06 -13.83
C GLU A 98 9.99 -3.65 -12.91
N SER A 99 8.77 -4.15 -13.16
CA SER A 99 7.63 -3.90 -12.26
C SER A 99 7.89 -4.44 -10.85
N LEU A 100 8.44 -5.65 -10.73
CA LEU A 100 8.85 -6.21 -9.44
C LEU A 100 9.86 -5.31 -8.72
N SER A 101 10.82 -4.72 -9.45
CA SER A 101 11.85 -3.85 -8.87
C SER A 101 11.26 -2.61 -8.19
N TYR A 102 10.16 -2.04 -8.69
CA TYR A 102 9.51 -0.90 -8.04
C TYR A 102 8.89 -1.27 -6.69
N ILE A 103 8.32 -2.46 -6.54
CA ILE A 103 7.84 -2.94 -5.23
C ILE A 103 9.02 -3.13 -4.27
N HIS A 104 10.13 -3.69 -4.76
CA HIS A 104 11.32 -3.85 -3.93
C HIS A 104 11.90 -2.51 -3.48
N LEU A 105 12.00 -1.52 -4.37
CA LEU A 105 12.43 -0.16 -4.02
C LEU A 105 11.50 0.48 -2.98
N ALA A 106 10.18 0.27 -3.08
CA ALA A 106 9.23 0.74 -2.09
C ALA A 106 9.47 0.09 -0.70
N MET A 107 9.82 -1.21 -0.65
CA MET A 107 10.15 -1.89 0.60
C MET A 107 11.44 -1.35 1.22
N GLU A 108 12.49 -1.18 0.42
CA GLU A 108 13.77 -0.60 0.90
C GLU A 108 13.56 0.82 1.43
N GLN A 109 12.76 1.64 0.72
CA GLN A 109 12.45 3.00 1.14
C GLN A 109 11.67 3.03 2.46
N LEU A 110 10.72 2.10 2.64
CA LEU A 110 9.97 1.99 3.90
C LEU A 110 10.90 1.65 5.08
N GLN A 111 11.87 0.76 4.87
CA GLN A 111 12.87 0.44 5.90
C GLN A 111 13.74 1.66 6.25
N MET A 112 14.17 2.43 5.25
CA MET A 112 14.94 3.67 5.46
C MET A 112 14.12 4.72 6.22
N ALA A 113 12.85 4.88 5.90
CA ALA A 113 11.94 5.83 6.54
C ALA A 113 11.81 5.62 8.06
N ARG A 114 12.05 4.39 8.55
CA ARG A 114 11.93 4.06 9.99
C ARG A 114 12.84 4.91 10.87
N THR A 115 14.05 5.19 10.40
CA THR A 115 15.08 5.94 11.16
C THR A 115 15.39 7.31 10.57
N SER A 116 14.69 7.68 9.51
CA SER A 116 14.93 8.93 8.79
C SER A 116 14.41 10.14 9.59
N ARG A 117 15.13 11.26 9.44
CA ARG A 117 14.68 12.56 9.93
C ARG A 117 13.69 13.25 8.98
N GLU A 118 13.63 12.80 7.73
CA GLU A 118 12.79 13.34 6.67
C GLU A 118 11.73 12.33 6.24
N ARG A 119 11.11 11.68 7.24
CA ARG A 119 10.17 10.57 7.03
C ARG A 119 9.10 10.85 5.98
N LEU A 120 8.52 12.04 5.96
CA LEU A 120 7.47 12.38 4.99
C LEU A 120 7.98 12.37 3.54
N LEU A 121 9.23 12.80 3.28
CA LEU A 121 9.84 12.71 1.95
C LEU A 121 10.09 11.25 1.55
N ASP A 122 10.51 10.43 2.51
CA ASP A 122 10.69 8.99 2.26
C ASP A 122 9.35 8.32 1.94
N LEU A 123 8.28 8.67 2.65
CA LEU A 123 6.92 8.16 2.36
C LEU A 123 6.43 8.61 0.98
N GLN A 124 6.72 9.85 0.57
CA GLN A 124 6.41 10.32 -0.78
C GLN A 124 7.14 9.49 -1.83
N SER A 125 8.40 9.13 -1.61
CA SER A 125 9.16 8.28 -2.52
C SER A 125 8.53 6.90 -2.69
N ILE A 126 7.93 6.33 -1.64
CA ILE A 126 7.18 5.07 -1.73
C ILE A 126 5.97 5.22 -2.64
N LEU A 127 5.21 6.33 -2.52
CA LEU A 127 4.08 6.62 -3.40
C LEU A 127 4.53 6.73 -4.86
N ASP A 128 5.67 7.36 -5.12
CA ASP A 128 6.23 7.50 -6.46
C ASP A 128 6.64 6.14 -7.05
N TYR A 129 7.22 5.25 -6.26
CA TYR A 129 7.52 3.87 -6.70
C TYR A 129 6.24 3.08 -7.00
N LEU A 130 5.17 3.27 -6.26
CA LEU A 130 3.89 2.63 -6.56
C LEU A 130 3.25 3.18 -7.84
N TYR A 131 3.37 4.48 -8.13
CA TYR A 131 2.97 5.04 -9.43
C TYR A 131 3.80 4.44 -10.56
N ALA A 132 5.12 4.34 -10.40
CA ALA A 132 6.00 3.73 -11.38
C ALA A 132 5.66 2.24 -11.58
N PHE A 133 5.37 1.50 -10.51
CA PHE A 133 4.90 0.13 -10.57
C PHE A 133 3.65 0.00 -11.44
N TRP A 134 2.61 0.78 -11.18
CA TRP A 134 1.37 0.70 -11.94
C TRP A 134 1.57 1.10 -13.41
N GLY A 135 2.36 2.14 -13.68
CA GLY A 135 2.72 2.53 -15.05
C GLY A 135 3.49 1.43 -15.79
N SER A 136 4.45 0.79 -15.11
CA SER A 136 5.21 -0.33 -15.67
C SER A 136 4.33 -1.56 -15.96
N VAL A 137 3.40 -1.88 -15.06
CA VAL A 137 2.44 -2.98 -15.29
C VAL A 137 1.52 -2.68 -16.48
N ASP A 138 1.04 -1.44 -16.60
CA ASP A 138 0.19 -1.05 -17.72
C ASP A 138 0.89 -1.17 -19.07
N ASP A 139 2.18 -0.88 -19.13
CA ASP A 139 2.99 -0.93 -20.33
C ASP A 139 3.54 -2.33 -20.64
N ARG A 140 3.97 -3.09 -19.62
CA ARG A 140 4.81 -4.28 -19.78
C ARG A 140 4.19 -5.61 -19.37
N ALA A 141 3.00 -5.63 -18.75
CA ALA A 141 2.37 -6.89 -18.39
C ALA A 141 2.08 -7.74 -19.62
N ASN A 142 2.35 -9.04 -19.53
CA ASN A 142 2.30 -9.99 -20.65
C ASN A 142 0.92 -10.14 -21.28
N SER A 143 -0.15 -9.82 -20.57
CA SER A 143 -1.50 -9.93 -21.10
C SER A 143 -2.42 -8.83 -20.58
N GLU A 144 -3.43 -8.51 -21.38
CA GLU A 144 -4.52 -7.61 -20.98
C GLU A 144 -5.30 -8.16 -19.79
N VAL A 145 -5.45 -9.49 -19.69
CA VAL A 145 -6.11 -10.12 -18.54
C VAL A 145 -5.35 -9.85 -17.24
N CYS A 146 -4.02 -9.95 -17.26
CA CYS A 146 -3.17 -9.62 -16.11
C CYS A 146 -3.41 -8.17 -15.68
N ARG A 147 -3.29 -7.21 -16.59
CA ARG A 147 -3.54 -5.79 -16.32
C ARG A 147 -4.92 -5.53 -15.73
N ASN A 148 -5.95 -6.13 -16.33
CA ASN A 148 -7.33 -5.89 -15.92
C ASN A 148 -7.65 -6.52 -14.56
N LEU A 149 -7.11 -7.69 -14.23
CA LEU A 149 -7.26 -8.30 -12.90
C LEU A 149 -6.60 -7.46 -11.81
N MET A 150 -5.40 -6.96 -12.06
CA MET A 150 -4.72 -6.07 -11.12
C MET A 150 -5.45 -4.74 -10.95
N LYS A 151 -5.94 -4.14 -12.04
CA LYS A 151 -6.79 -2.94 -11.98
C LYS A 151 -8.08 -3.18 -11.20
N CYS A 152 -8.72 -4.34 -11.40
CA CYS A 152 -9.91 -4.72 -10.65
C CYS A 152 -9.61 -4.75 -9.14
N GLY A 153 -8.55 -5.44 -8.71
CA GLY A 153 -8.12 -5.46 -7.32
C GLY A 153 -7.86 -4.06 -6.78
N ARG A 154 -7.09 -3.25 -7.53
CA ARG A 154 -6.77 -1.87 -7.18
C ARG A 154 -8.02 -1.02 -6.96
N TYR A 155 -8.96 -1.03 -7.88
CA TYR A 155 -10.17 -0.19 -7.77
C TYR A 155 -11.13 -0.67 -6.69
N VAL A 156 -11.25 -1.97 -6.47
CA VAL A 156 -12.04 -2.51 -5.35
C VAL A 156 -11.48 -2.05 -4.00
N GLU A 157 -10.16 -2.11 -3.81
CA GLU A 157 -9.51 -1.60 -2.59
C GLU A 157 -9.69 -0.10 -2.43
N ARG A 158 -9.50 0.66 -3.52
CA ARG A 158 -9.69 2.11 -3.50
C ARG A 158 -11.11 2.49 -3.10
N MET A 159 -12.10 1.85 -3.67
CA MET A 159 -13.51 2.08 -3.32
C MET A 159 -13.77 1.81 -1.83
N ASP A 160 -13.30 0.66 -1.30
CA ASP A 160 -13.47 0.32 0.11
C ASP A 160 -12.85 1.38 1.03
N LEU A 161 -11.59 1.76 0.77
CA LEU A 161 -10.88 2.73 1.59
C LEU A 161 -11.43 4.15 1.45
N TYR A 162 -11.80 4.58 0.25
CA TYR A 162 -12.36 5.92 0.02
C TYR A 162 -13.71 6.09 0.70
N VAL A 163 -14.56 5.06 0.68
CA VAL A 163 -15.82 5.09 1.41
C VAL A 163 -15.59 5.21 2.91
N ARG A 164 -14.63 4.46 3.46
CA ARG A 164 -14.27 4.52 4.88
C ARG A 164 -13.68 5.87 5.28
N LEU A 165 -12.75 6.38 4.47
CA LEU A 165 -12.04 7.64 4.72
C LEU A 165 -12.86 8.89 4.33
N HIS A 166 -14.05 8.70 3.74
CA HIS A 166 -14.89 9.78 3.22
C HIS A 166 -14.18 10.67 2.18
N PHE A 167 -13.24 10.10 1.43
CA PHE A 167 -12.62 10.80 0.31
C PHE A 167 -13.63 10.98 -0.83
N SER A 168 -13.54 12.11 -1.52
CA SER A 168 -14.28 12.32 -2.77
C SER A 168 -13.66 11.50 -3.90
N PHE A 169 -14.50 10.91 -4.74
CA PHE A 169 -14.08 10.17 -5.93
C PHE A 169 -13.73 11.13 -7.07
#